data_7fba405fd94997cbcaa358c261d59e57
#
_entry.id   7fba405fd94997cbcaa358c261d59e57
#
_cell.length_a   1.000
_cell.length_b   1.000
_cell.length_c   1.000
_cell.angle_alpha   90.00
_cell.angle_beta   90.00
_cell.angle_gamma   90.00
#
_symmetry.space_group_name_H-M   'P 1'
#
loop_
_entity.id
_entity.type
_entity.pdbx_description
1 polymer ?
#
loop_
_entity_poly.entity_id
_entity_poly.type
_entity_poly.pdbx_seq_one_letter_code
_entity_poly.pdbx_strand_id
1 'polypeptide(L)'
;TCPEAFAVHRDVIEWRARFSQDRIPEQAVGVDPMTARLMEWVMQSWGRVQFFNRYLLGTVIPRVELDFLPAVLCGAHLLLRPRQAPAGLHDWVRLGMCLQRVWLTVAREGLHLQPELTPVIFRWYARADRRFSADPALFASAHRLAQVFEDLAGCGPDEPFFFFCRVGVSSVPSSRSLRLERERLMR
;
A
#
# COMPACT_ATOMS: atom_id res chain seq x y z
N THR A 1 -9.89 9.96 3.68
CA THR A 1 -9.92 9.21 4.97
C THR A 1 -11.35 8.86 5.31
N CYS A 2 -11.65 7.62 5.61
CA CYS A 2 -12.98 7.15 5.99
C CYS A 2 -12.87 6.28 7.27
N PRO A 3 -13.96 6.08 8.01
CA PRO A 3 -13.96 5.31 9.25
C PRO A 3 -13.46 3.87 9.05
N GLU A 4 -13.79 3.27 7.92
CA GLU A 4 -13.39 1.90 7.58
C GLU A 4 -11.87 1.80 7.43
N ALA A 5 -11.26 2.71 6.69
CA ALA A 5 -9.81 2.76 6.53
C ALA A 5 -9.10 3.08 7.86
N PHE A 6 -9.68 3.97 8.68
CA PHE A 6 -9.16 4.26 10.02
C PHE A 6 -9.10 3.01 10.90
N ALA A 7 -10.18 2.21 10.92
CA ALA A 7 -10.22 0.99 11.72
C ALA A 7 -9.10 0.01 11.31
N VAL A 8 -8.93 -0.20 10.00
CA VAL A 8 -7.86 -1.07 9.48
C VAL A 8 -6.47 -0.55 9.86
N HIS A 9 -6.18 0.73 9.62
CA HIS A 9 -4.85 1.29 9.92
C HIS A 9 -4.53 1.23 11.42
N ARG A 10 -5.51 1.50 12.28
CA ARG A 10 -5.33 1.40 13.74
C ARG A 10 -4.95 -0.01 14.17
N ASP A 11 -5.55 -1.02 13.55
CA ASP A 11 -5.38 -2.41 13.96
C ASP A 11 -4.13 -3.07 13.35
N VAL A 12 -3.67 -2.59 12.18
CA VAL A 12 -2.50 -3.18 11.50
C VAL A 12 -1.16 -2.57 11.89
N ILE A 13 -1.13 -1.38 12.52
CA ILE A 13 0.12 -0.75 12.94
C ILE A 13 0.44 -1.17 14.38
N GLU A 14 1.66 -1.67 14.59
CA GLU A 14 2.21 -1.92 15.92
C GLU A 14 3.08 -0.74 16.33
N TRP A 15 2.51 0.11 17.22
CA TRP A 15 3.18 1.31 17.69
C TRP A 15 4.39 1.00 18.56
N ARG A 16 5.43 1.84 18.47
CA ARG A 16 6.70 1.73 19.21
C ARG A 16 7.46 0.43 18.92
N ALA A 17 7.11 -0.25 17.84
CA ALA A 17 7.77 -1.49 17.45
C ALA A 17 8.78 -1.26 16.32
N ARG A 18 9.92 -1.92 16.43
CA ARG A 18 10.91 -2.05 15.36
C ARG A 18 10.69 -3.31 14.54
N PHE A 19 10.19 -4.36 15.15
CA PHE A 19 9.91 -5.64 14.51
C PHE A 19 8.53 -6.12 14.93
N SER A 20 7.80 -6.75 14.00
CA SER A 20 6.49 -7.34 14.27
C SER A 20 6.35 -8.65 13.49
N GLN A 21 5.59 -9.60 14.03
CA GLN A 21 5.29 -10.87 13.36
C GLN A 21 4.00 -10.83 12.54
N ASP A 22 3.00 -10.08 13.00
CA ASP A 22 1.64 -10.08 12.46
C ASP A 22 1.10 -8.69 12.12
N ARG A 23 1.88 -7.64 12.39
CA ARG A 23 1.52 -6.24 12.13
C ARG A 23 2.61 -5.51 11.38
N ILE A 24 2.35 -4.27 11.04
CA ILE A 24 3.32 -3.35 10.46
C ILE A 24 4.01 -2.61 11.61
N PRO A 25 5.31 -2.82 11.86
CA PRO A 25 6.01 -2.06 12.89
C PRO A 25 5.98 -0.57 12.55
N GLU A 26 5.76 0.31 13.54
CA GLU A 26 5.73 1.77 13.35
C GLU A 26 6.94 2.27 12.55
N GLN A 27 8.13 1.78 12.89
CA GLN A 27 9.37 2.22 12.23
C GLN A 27 9.47 1.78 10.75
N ALA A 28 8.62 0.85 10.30
CA ALA A 28 8.52 0.45 8.89
C ALA A 28 7.49 1.28 8.10
N VAL A 29 6.69 2.13 8.76
CA VAL A 29 5.71 3.00 8.08
C VAL A 29 6.40 4.04 7.20
N GLY A 30 7.60 4.50 7.59
CA GLY A 30 8.41 5.39 6.76
C GLY A 30 8.17 6.89 7.01
N VAL A 31 7.52 7.25 8.11
CA VAL A 31 7.39 8.64 8.57
C VAL A 31 8.49 8.98 9.58
N ASP A 32 8.79 10.27 9.74
CA ASP A 32 9.75 10.72 10.74
C ASP A 32 9.25 10.45 12.18
N PRO A 33 10.15 10.36 13.19
CA PRO A 33 9.77 9.97 14.55
C PRO A 33 8.79 10.93 15.24
N MET A 34 8.75 12.22 14.86
CA MET A 34 7.81 13.19 15.42
C MET A 34 6.43 12.97 14.81
N THR A 35 6.36 12.81 13.49
CA THR A 35 5.13 12.47 12.76
C THR A 35 4.57 11.13 13.26
N ALA A 36 5.40 10.11 13.52
CA ALA A 36 4.97 8.83 14.06
C ALA A 36 4.29 8.97 15.44
N ARG A 37 4.88 9.73 16.36
CA ARG A 37 4.28 9.99 17.68
C ARG A 37 2.95 10.75 17.58
N LEU A 38 2.89 11.74 16.69
CA LEU A 38 1.65 12.48 16.45
C LEU A 38 0.58 11.55 15.86
N MET A 39 0.95 10.71 14.89
CA MET A 39 0.05 9.70 14.32
C MET A 39 -0.46 8.72 15.38
N GLU A 40 0.40 8.20 16.25
CA GLU A 40 -0.01 7.31 17.36
C GLU A 40 -1.09 7.97 18.21
N TRP A 41 -0.92 9.23 18.56
CA TRP A 41 -1.89 9.98 19.37
C TRP A 41 -3.19 10.28 18.60
N VAL A 42 -3.09 10.67 17.34
CA VAL A 42 -4.27 10.98 16.49
C VAL A 42 -5.08 9.71 16.22
N MET A 43 -4.40 8.59 15.97
CA MET A 43 -5.03 7.31 15.63
C MET A 43 -5.72 6.61 16.82
N GLN A 44 -5.67 7.15 18.02
CA GLN A 44 -6.45 6.63 19.15
C GLN A 44 -7.95 6.87 19.01
N SER A 45 -8.39 7.87 18.23
CA SER A 45 -9.81 8.23 18.10
C SER A 45 -10.12 8.78 16.71
N TRP A 46 -11.23 8.30 16.13
CA TRP A 46 -11.73 8.84 14.87
C TRP A 46 -12.02 10.34 14.93
N GLY A 47 -12.55 10.84 16.06
CA GLY A 47 -12.78 12.27 16.26
C GLY A 47 -11.50 13.13 16.16
N ARG A 48 -10.37 12.61 16.67
CA ARG A 48 -9.07 13.27 16.53
C ARG A 48 -8.62 13.29 15.07
N VAL A 49 -8.76 12.17 14.36
CA VAL A 49 -8.44 12.07 12.93
C VAL A 49 -9.26 13.08 12.13
N GLN A 50 -10.58 13.18 12.38
CA GLN A 50 -11.43 14.15 11.72
C GLN A 50 -11.01 15.60 12.02
N PHE A 51 -10.71 15.90 13.27
CA PHE A 51 -10.24 17.22 13.67
C PHE A 51 -8.95 17.62 12.95
N PHE A 52 -7.95 16.74 12.97
CA PHE A 52 -6.67 16.96 12.29
C PHE A 52 -6.85 17.11 10.77
N ASN A 53 -7.64 16.27 10.14
CA ASN A 53 -7.90 16.35 8.71
C ASN A 53 -8.61 17.65 8.31
N ARG A 54 -9.50 18.13 9.15
CA ARG A 54 -10.32 19.33 8.87
C ARG A 54 -9.59 20.64 9.12
N TYR A 55 -8.79 20.71 10.19
CA TYR A 55 -8.24 21.97 10.68
C TYR A 55 -6.72 22.07 10.60
N LEU A 56 -6.00 20.96 10.58
CA LEU A 56 -4.55 20.91 10.67
C LEU A 56 -3.89 20.20 9.48
N LEU A 57 -4.61 20.05 8.37
CA LEU A 57 -4.11 19.40 7.16
C LEU A 57 -3.50 18.01 7.43
N GLY A 58 -4.09 17.24 8.36
CA GLY A 58 -3.54 16.01 8.90
C GLY A 58 -3.25 14.90 7.86
N THR A 59 -3.80 15.01 6.65
CA THR A 59 -3.48 14.10 5.54
C THR A 59 -2.39 14.63 4.61
N VAL A 60 -2.00 15.92 4.70
CA VAL A 60 -1.07 16.53 3.75
C VAL A 60 0.36 16.07 4.02
N ILE A 61 0.82 16.14 5.27
CA ILE A 61 2.18 15.73 5.64
C ILE A 61 2.43 14.26 5.30
N PRO A 62 1.60 13.29 5.74
CA PRO A 62 1.78 11.88 5.35
C PRO A 62 1.73 11.65 3.82
N ARG A 63 0.90 12.39 3.09
CA ARG A 63 0.87 12.27 1.61
C ARG A 63 2.16 12.77 0.97
N VAL A 64 2.73 13.85 1.47
CA VAL A 64 4.01 14.34 0.95
C VAL A 64 5.13 13.34 1.26
N GLU A 65 5.21 12.84 2.48
CA GLU A 65 6.28 11.94 2.92
C GLU A 65 6.16 10.52 2.34
N LEU A 66 4.95 9.98 2.25
CA LEU A 66 4.74 8.57 1.89
C LEU A 66 4.38 8.37 0.41
N ASP A 67 3.75 9.37 -0.22
CA ASP A 67 3.30 9.25 -1.60
C ASP A 67 4.13 10.14 -2.54
N PHE A 68 4.10 11.45 -2.34
CA PHE A 68 4.66 12.40 -3.32
C PHE A 68 6.19 12.31 -3.42
N LEU A 69 6.91 12.49 -2.31
CA LEU A 69 8.38 12.47 -2.33
C LEU A 69 8.93 11.12 -2.82
N PRO A 70 8.46 9.99 -2.31
CA PRO A 70 8.94 8.71 -2.82
C PRO A 70 8.58 8.43 -4.28
N ALA A 71 7.42 8.91 -4.76
CA ALA A 71 7.04 8.76 -6.16
C ALA A 71 7.92 9.55 -7.11
N VAL A 72 8.33 10.77 -6.71
CA VAL A 72 9.19 11.62 -7.55
C VAL A 72 10.66 11.22 -7.48
N LEU A 73 11.11 10.72 -6.32
CA LEU A 73 12.52 10.41 -6.06
C LEU A 73 12.90 8.95 -6.36
N CYS A 74 11.94 8.06 -6.63
CA CYS A 74 12.25 6.69 -7.02
C CYS A 74 12.88 6.62 -8.42
N GLY A 75 13.61 5.54 -8.69
CA GLY A 75 14.23 5.34 -10.01
C GLY A 75 13.24 4.96 -11.09
N ALA A 76 12.20 4.18 -10.74
CA ALA A 76 11.15 3.78 -11.67
C ALA A 76 9.91 3.24 -10.93
N HIS A 77 8.78 3.24 -11.63
CA HIS A 77 7.58 2.49 -11.26
C HIS A 77 7.44 1.26 -12.16
N LEU A 78 7.09 0.13 -11.57
CA LEU A 78 6.87 -1.11 -12.29
C LEU A 78 5.43 -1.57 -12.07
N LEU A 79 4.72 -1.82 -13.18
CA LEU A 79 3.39 -2.41 -13.17
C LEU A 79 3.46 -3.80 -13.79
N LEU A 80 3.09 -4.83 -13.01
CA LEU A 80 2.99 -6.20 -13.48
C LEU A 80 1.54 -6.46 -13.92
N ARG A 81 1.40 -6.80 -15.20
CA ARG A 81 0.10 -7.16 -15.80
C ARG A 81 0.19 -8.58 -16.35
N PRO A 82 -0.68 -9.51 -15.93
CA PRO A 82 -0.79 -10.79 -16.60
C PRO A 82 -1.43 -10.60 -17.98
N ARG A 83 -1.10 -11.47 -18.93
CA ARG A 83 -1.68 -11.42 -20.29
C ARG A 83 -3.18 -11.75 -20.28
N GLN A 84 -3.62 -12.53 -19.31
CA GLN A 84 -5.00 -12.95 -19.10
C GLN A 84 -5.33 -12.87 -17.62
N ALA A 85 -6.59 -12.60 -17.29
CA ALA A 85 -7.04 -12.62 -15.89
C ALA A 85 -6.83 -14.02 -15.30
N PRO A 86 -6.29 -14.13 -14.06
CA PRO A 86 -6.09 -15.43 -13.42
C PRO A 86 -7.45 -16.09 -13.14
N ALA A 87 -7.62 -17.33 -13.61
CA ALA A 87 -8.85 -18.08 -13.48
C ALA A 87 -8.86 -19.03 -12.28
N GLY A 88 -7.71 -19.41 -11.76
CA GLY A 88 -7.62 -20.39 -10.68
C GLY A 88 -6.36 -20.26 -9.84
N LEU A 89 -6.26 -21.10 -8.81
CA LEU A 89 -5.13 -21.09 -7.87
C LEU A 89 -3.77 -21.24 -8.57
N HIS A 90 -3.69 -22.07 -9.59
CA HIS A 90 -2.47 -22.27 -10.35
C HIS A 90 -1.96 -20.98 -11.00
N ASP A 91 -2.86 -20.16 -11.55
CA ASP A 91 -2.48 -18.88 -12.17
C ASP A 91 -2.00 -17.88 -11.12
N TRP A 92 -2.65 -17.83 -9.96
CA TRP A 92 -2.20 -17.02 -8.83
C TRP A 92 -0.82 -17.42 -8.33
N VAL A 93 -0.54 -18.72 -8.23
CA VAL A 93 0.80 -19.22 -7.86
C VAL A 93 1.84 -18.81 -8.90
N ARG A 94 1.54 -18.93 -10.21
CA ARG A 94 2.45 -18.49 -11.28
C ARG A 94 2.73 -16.98 -11.23
N LEU A 95 1.71 -16.17 -10.96
CA LEU A 95 1.88 -14.73 -10.79
C LEU A 95 2.77 -14.41 -9.58
N GLY A 96 2.56 -15.11 -8.46
CA GLY A 96 3.41 -14.99 -7.27
C GLY A 96 4.87 -15.36 -7.55
N MET A 97 5.10 -16.43 -8.32
CA MET A 97 6.45 -16.82 -8.77
C MET A 97 7.09 -15.75 -9.67
N CYS A 98 6.32 -15.13 -10.56
CA CYS A 98 6.78 -14.01 -11.38
C CYS A 98 7.18 -12.81 -10.51
N LEU A 99 6.33 -12.42 -9.58
CA LEU A 99 6.61 -11.34 -8.63
C LEU A 99 7.88 -11.63 -7.81
N GLN A 100 8.02 -12.85 -7.31
CA GLN A 100 9.23 -13.27 -6.58
C GLN A 100 10.50 -13.09 -7.42
N ARG A 101 10.48 -13.46 -8.69
CA ARG A 101 11.62 -13.26 -9.59
C ARG A 101 11.94 -11.78 -9.80
N VAL A 102 10.92 -10.94 -10.01
CA VAL A 102 11.11 -9.48 -10.12
C VAL A 102 11.76 -8.95 -8.85
N TRP A 103 11.26 -9.32 -7.69
CA TRP A 103 11.79 -8.85 -6.39
C TRP A 103 13.25 -9.26 -6.19
N LEU A 104 13.56 -10.54 -6.45
CA LEU A 104 14.93 -11.05 -6.34
C LEU A 104 15.88 -10.40 -7.36
N THR A 105 15.40 -10.08 -8.56
CA THR A 105 16.18 -9.37 -9.56
C THR A 105 16.51 -7.95 -9.10
N VAL A 106 15.51 -7.22 -8.60
CA VAL A 106 15.69 -5.88 -8.03
C VAL A 106 16.72 -5.91 -6.89
N ALA A 107 16.60 -6.88 -5.99
CA ALA A 107 17.55 -7.05 -4.87
C ALA A 107 18.98 -7.40 -5.36
N ARG A 108 19.10 -8.24 -6.37
CA ARG A 108 20.41 -8.59 -6.97
C ARG A 108 21.12 -7.38 -7.59
N GLU A 109 20.36 -6.47 -8.17
CA GLU A 109 20.89 -5.22 -8.73
C GLU A 109 21.18 -4.15 -7.64
N GLY A 110 21.08 -4.50 -6.35
CA GLY A 110 21.34 -3.59 -5.23
C GLY A 110 20.24 -2.53 -5.05
N LEU A 111 19.07 -2.73 -5.65
CA LEU A 111 17.94 -1.82 -5.56
C LEU A 111 16.92 -2.29 -4.52
N HIS A 112 16.12 -1.36 -4.04
CA HIS A 112 15.00 -1.61 -3.15
C HIS A 112 13.68 -1.55 -3.92
N LEU A 113 12.74 -2.42 -3.56
CA LEU A 113 11.40 -2.47 -4.12
C LEU A 113 10.39 -2.20 -3.00
N GLN A 114 9.48 -1.25 -3.23
CA GLN A 114 8.37 -0.98 -2.33
C GLN A 114 7.03 -1.17 -3.06
N PRO A 115 6.18 -2.09 -2.57
CA PRO A 115 4.82 -2.27 -3.09
C PRO A 115 3.97 -1.01 -2.93
N GLU A 116 3.20 -0.69 -3.96
CA GLU A 116 2.19 0.37 -3.99
C GLU A 116 0.86 -0.23 -4.43
N LEU A 117 0.26 -1.05 -3.59
CA LEU A 117 -0.93 -1.83 -3.96
C LEU A 117 -2.23 -1.02 -3.93
N THR A 118 -2.25 0.12 -3.25
CA THR A 118 -3.45 0.96 -3.11
C THR A 118 -4.12 1.29 -4.45
N PRO A 119 -3.40 1.78 -5.49
CA PRO A 119 -4.02 2.04 -6.80
C PRO A 119 -4.59 0.79 -7.45
N VAL A 120 -3.91 -0.35 -7.33
CA VAL A 120 -4.36 -1.63 -7.92
C VAL A 120 -5.63 -2.13 -7.23
N ILE A 121 -5.66 -2.08 -5.88
CA ILE A 121 -6.79 -2.54 -5.07
C ILE A 121 -8.02 -1.67 -5.32
N PHE A 122 -7.89 -0.34 -5.25
CA PHE A 122 -9.03 0.56 -5.44
C PHE A 122 -9.51 0.59 -6.89
N ARG A 123 -8.62 0.42 -7.89
CA ARG A 123 -9.04 0.16 -9.27
C ARG A 123 -9.90 -1.12 -9.35
N TRP A 124 -9.46 -2.20 -8.72
CA TRP A 124 -10.23 -3.43 -8.71
C TRP A 124 -11.60 -3.26 -8.04
N TYR A 125 -11.70 -2.56 -6.90
CA TYR A 125 -12.99 -2.24 -6.29
C TYR A 125 -13.89 -1.44 -7.22
N ALA A 126 -13.35 -0.43 -7.89
CA ALA A 126 -14.09 0.40 -8.84
C ALA A 126 -14.61 -0.43 -10.04
N ARG A 127 -13.75 -1.25 -10.64
CA ARG A 127 -14.13 -2.05 -11.82
C ARG A 127 -15.06 -3.23 -11.48
N ALA A 128 -14.95 -3.78 -10.29
CA ALA A 128 -15.85 -4.83 -9.79
C ALA A 128 -17.12 -4.30 -9.13
N ASP A 129 -17.36 -2.98 -9.18
CA ASP A 129 -18.48 -2.29 -8.51
C ASP A 129 -18.61 -2.66 -7.01
N ARG A 130 -17.48 -2.89 -6.35
CA ARG A 130 -17.43 -3.26 -4.93
C ARG A 130 -17.33 -2.02 -4.06
N ARG A 131 -18.37 -1.78 -3.29
CA ARG A 131 -18.38 -0.70 -2.30
C ARG A 131 -17.45 -1.02 -1.14
N PHE A 132 -16.50 -0.11 -0.87
CA PHE A 132 -15.53 -0.20 0.23
C PHE A 132 -15.77 0.87 1.31
N SER A 133 -16.71 1.79 1.10
CA SER A 133 -17.11 2.82 2.04
C SER A 133 -18.60 3.13 1.92
N ALA A 134 -19.20 3.58 3.00
CA ALA A 134 -20.56 4.09 3.01
C ALA A 134 -20.70 5.45 2.29
N ASP A 135 -19.59 6.18 2.08
CA ASP A 135 -19.58 7.48 1.41
C ASP A 135 -19.55 7.33 -0.13
N PRO A 136 -20.63 7.72 -0.83
CA PRO A 136 -20.70 7.62 -2.29
C PRO A 136 -19.64 8.48 -3.01
N ALA A 137 -19.20 9.60 -2.42
CA ALA A 137 -18.21 10.47 -3.02
C ALA A 137 -16.83 9.82 -3.11
N LEU A 138 -16.49 8.97 -2.13
CA LEU A 138 -15.24 8.18 -2.16
C LEU A 138 -15.28 7.14 -3.28
N PHE A 139 -16.43 6.50 -3.49
CA PHE A 139 -16.60 5.53 -4.56
C PHE A 139 -16.51 6.18 -5.96
N ALA A 140 -17.17 7.32 -6.15
CA ALA A 140 -17.05 8.10 -7.38
C ALA A 140 -15.60 8.57 -7.63
N SER A 141 -14.88 8.94 -6.57
CA SER A 141 -13.47 9.31 -6.67
C SER A 141 -12.58 8.12 -7.05
N ALA A 142 -12.87 6.91 -6.55
CA ALA A 142 -12.16 5.70 -6.93
C ALA A 142 -12.31 5.39 -8.42
N HIS A 143 -13.50 5.55 -8.99
CA HIS A 143 -13.73 5.37 -10.44
C HIS A 143 -12.90 6.36 -11.28
N ARG A 144 -12.88 7.65 -10.90
CA ARG A 144 -12.05 8.64 -11.61
C ARG A 144 -10.56 8.33 -11.52
N LEU A 145 -10.08 7.96 -10.32
CA LEU A 145 -8.67 7.63 -10.13
C LEU A 145 -8.29 6.33 -10.84
N ALA A 146 -9.20 5.35 -10.93
CA ALA A 146 -8.99 4.15 -11.71
C ALA A 146 -8.77 4.47 -13.18
N GLN A 147 -9.59 5.37 -13.76
CA GLN A 147 -9.43 5.82 -15.13
C GLN A 147 -8.08 6.54 -15.34
N VAL A 148 -7.72 7.48 -14.47
CA VAL A 148 -6.41 8.17 -14.55
C VAL A 148 -5.26 7.18 -14.49
N PHE A 149 -5.34 6.17 -13.63
CA PHE A 149 -4.31 5.15 -13.49
C PHE A 149 -4.20 4.26 -14.75
N GLU A 150 -5.32 3.92 -15.35
CA GLU A 150 -5.38 3.18 -16.63
C GLU A 150 -4.80 3.97 -17.79
N ASP A 151 -5.13 5.25 -17.89
CA ASP A 151 -4.59 6.15 -18.90
C ASP A 151 -3.07 6.28 -18.79
N LEU A 152 -2.55 6.45 -17.56
CA LEU A 152 -1.12 6.47 -17.28
C LEU A 152 -0.43 5.14 -17.59
N ALA A 153 -1.09 4.03 -17.34
CA ALA A 153 -0.57 2.69 -17.61
C ALA A 153 -0.72 2.27 -19.08
N GLY A 154 -1.39 3.06 -19.91
CA GLY A 154 -1.69 2.74 -21.31
C GLY A 154 -2.50 1.47 -21.47
N CYS A 155 -3.57 1.28 -20.67
CA CYS A 155 -4.38 0.06 -20.66
C CYS A 155 -5.87 0.37 -20.51
N GLY A 156 -6.70 -0.59 -20.94
CA GLY A 156 -8.15 -0.51 -20.82
C GLY A 156 -8.70 -0.96 -19.47
N PRO A 157 -9.98 -0.71 -19.21
CA PRO A 157 -10.65 -1.05 -17.95
C PRO A 157 -10.71 -2.56 -17.68
N ASP A 158 -10.73 -3.39 -18.72
CA ASP A 158 -10.83 -4.85 -18.61
C ASP A 158 -9.47 -5.56 -18.50
N GLU A 159 -8.38 -4.82 -18.67
CA GLU A 159 -7.05 -5.40 -18.57
C GLU A 159 -6.69 -5.71 -17.12
N PRO A 160 -6.20 -6.94 -16.82
CA PRO A 160 -5.89 -7.32 -15.45
C PRO A 160 -4.61 -6.65 -14.95
N PHE A 161 -4.67 -6.09 -13.73
CA PHE A 161 -3.52 -5.65 -12.97
C PHE A 161 -3.24 -6.64 -11.86
N PHE A 162 -1.97 -6.86 -11.59
CA PHE A 162 -1.58 -7.78 -10.55
C PHE A 162 -0.81 -7.09 -9.43
N PHE A 163 0.21 -6.30 -9.78
CA PHE A 163 1.11 -5.72 -8.80
C PHE A 163 1.68 -4.40 -9.32
N PHE A 164 1.77 -3.42 -8.44
CA PHE A 164 2.40 -2.14 -8.72
C PHE A 164 3.40 -1.82 -7.62
N CYS A 165 4.56 -1.30 -7.99
CA CYS A 165 5.62 -0.95 -7.06
C CYS A 165 6.50 0.15 -7.60
N ARG A 166 7.24 0.78 -6.70
CA ARG A 166 8.38 1.64 -7.04
C ARG A 166 9.68 0.93 -6.72
N VAL A 167 10.72 1.25 -7.48
CA VAL A 167 12.07 0.73 -7.30
C VAL A 167 13.09 1.86 -7.32
N GLY A 168 14.17 1.71 -6.59
CA GLY A 168 15.22 2.72 -6.54
C GLY A 168 16.31 2.38 -5.54
N VAL A 169 17.29 3.27 -5.45
CA VAL A 169 18.33 3.20 -4.43
C VAL A 169 17.78 3.71 -3.11
N SER A 170 18.04 2.99 -2.02
CA SER A 170 17.63 3.37 -0.68
C SER A 170 18.61 2.84 0.36
N SER A 171 18.54 3.36 1.58
CA SER A 171 19.23 2.77 2.71
C SER A 171 18.60 1.43 3.11
N VAL A 172 19.41 0.56 3.73
CA VAL A 172 18.89 -0.71 4.26
C VAL A 172 17.84 -0.44 5.34
N PRO A 173 16.65 -1.07 5.26
CA PRO A 173 15.62 -0.89 6.28
C PRO A 173 16.10 -1.28 7.67
N SER A 174 15.89 -0.40 8.65
CA SER A 174 16.22 -0.67 10.06
C SER A 174 15.16 -1.47 10.79
N SER A 175 13.96 -1.56 10.23
CA SER A 175 12.81 -2.29 10.78
C SER A 175 12.18 -3.19 9.73
N ARG A 176 11.56 -4.26 10.17
CA ARG A 176 10.91 -5.22 9.26
C ARG A 176 9.88 -6.07 9.98
N SER A 177 8.95 -6.63 9.20
CA SER A 177 8.12 -7.74 9.67
C SER A 177 8.95 -9.01 9.79
N LEU A 178 8.70 -9.79 10.84
CA LEU A 178 9.28 -11.09 11.09
C LEU A 178 8.33 -12.18 10.56
N ARG A 179 8.87 -13.34 10.24
CA ARG A 179 8.04 -14.50 9.90
C ARG A 179 7.42 -15.08 11.17
N LEU A 180 6.21 -15.61 11.01
CA LEU A 180 5.59 -16.43 12.06
C LEU A 180 6.41 -17.69 12.29
N GLU A 181 6.43 -18.17 13.52
CA GLU A 181 6.99 -19.48 13.87
C GLU A 181 6.28 -20.58 13.08
N ARG A 182 7.07 -21.59 12.67
CA ARG A 182 6.57 -22.68 11.81
C ARG A 182 5.36 -23.39 12.41
N GLU A 183 5.37 -23.61 13.72
CA GLU A 183 4.30 -24.28 14.47
C GLU A 183 2.96 -23.51 14.38
N ARG A 184 3.00 -22.19 14.24
CA ARG A 184 1.79 -21.35 14.06
C ARG A 184 1.25 -21.40 12.63
N LEU A 185 2.09 -21.74 11.65
CA LEU A 185 1.68 -21.85 10.24
C LEU A 185 1.09 -23.24 9.91
N MET A 186 1.28 -24.23 10.78
CA MET A 186 0.84 -25.61 10.57
C MET A 186 -0.45 -25.99 11.33
N ARG A 187 -1.15 -25.01 11.90
CA ARG A 187 -2.43 -25.21 12.63
C ARG A 187 -3.63 -24.98 11.72
#